data_dd7cd1cdf3114adb24e814a12d87d9c1
#
_entry.id   dd7cd1cdf3114adb24e814a12d87d9c1
#
_cell.length_a   1.000
_cell.length_b   1.000
_cell.length_c   1.000
_cell.angle_alpha   90.00
_cell.angle_beta   90.00
_cell.angle_gamma   90.00
#
_symmetry.space_group_name_H-M   'P 1'
#
loop_
_entity.id
_entity.type
_entity.pdbx_description
1 polymer ?
#
loop_
_entity_poly.entity_id
_entity_poly.type
_entity_poly.pdbx_seq_one_letter_code
_entity_poly.pdbx_strand_id
1 'polypeptide(L)'
;MTFEYKLPSRRSRTLPKFRAEHEELPGGPPRVAQLVALAHALEARVRSGLAKDYVEIARQARISPARVAQIVLLSQLAPDIQEYVLFLSSEHAGLITEPELRQIARELRWDRQRTLFDALLGQRR
;
A
#
# COMPACT_ATOMS: atom_id res chain seq x y z
N MET A 1 -1.77 10.76 13.78
CA MET A 1 -2.84 10.94 12.77
C MET A 1 -3.50 9.60 12.52
N THR A 2 -4.80 9.57 12.70
CA THR A 2 -5.54 8.33 12.50
C THR A 2 -5.92 8.25 11.03
N PHE A 3 -5.37 7.28 10.34
CA PHE A 3 -5.76 7.02 8.97
C PHE A 3 -6.95 6.07 8.99
N GLU A 4 -8.12 6.58 8.61
CA GLU A 4 -9.32 5.74 8.51
C GLU A 4 -9.57 5.38 7.07
N TYR A 5 -9.35 4.11 6.73
CA TYR A 5 -9.84 3.55 5.49
C TYR A 5 -11.19 2.89 5.79
N LYS A 6 -12.25 3.40 5.17
CA LYS A 6 -13.57 2.79 5.32
C LYS A 6 -13.61 1.45 4.62
N LEU A 7 -13.59 0.39 5.41
CA LEU A 7 -13.83 -0.94 4.89
C LEU A 7 -15.28 -1.04 4.42
N PRO A 8 -15.54 -1.76 3.32
CA PRO A 8 -16.90 -2.00 2.85
C PRO A 8 -17.74 -2.62 3.98
N SER A 9 -19.02 -2.23 4.06
CA SER A 9 -19.94 -2.79 5.02
C SER A 9 -20.07 -4.31 4.83
N ARG A 10 -20.59 -5.01 5.84
CA ARG A 10 -20.83 -6.46 5.77
C ARG A 10 -21.62 -6.92 4.55
N ARG A 11 -22.43 -6.03 3.95
CA ARG A 11 -23.21 -6.31 2.75
C ARG A 11 -22.37 -6.29 1.50
N SER A 12 -21.26 -5.59 1.52
CA SER A 12 -20.32 -5.54 0.42
C SER A 12 -19.09 -6.35 0.78
N ARG A 13 -19.13 -7.64 0.48
CA ARG A 13 -17.98 -8.53 0.66
C ARG A 13 -16.93 -8.33 -0.43
N THR A 14 -17.19 -7.42 -1.34
CA THR A 14 -16.27 -7.11 -2.42
C THR A 14 -15.19 -6.18 -1.90
N LEU A 15 -13.94 -6.61 -2.03
CA LEU A 15 -12.78 -5.75 -1.86
C LEU A 15 -12.86 -4.62 -2.89
N PRO A 16 -12.26 -3.44 -2.57
CA PRO A 16 -12.11 -2.39 -3.56
C PRO A 16 -11.54 -3.00 -4.84
N LYS A 17 -12.18 -2.71 -5.95
CA LYS A 17 -11.77 -3.30 -7.22
C LYS A 17 -10.32 -2.96 -7.50
N PHE A 18 -9.52 -3.98 -7.75
CA PHE A 18 -8.14 -3.83 -8.20
C PHE A 18 -8.03 -3.22 -9.60
N ARG A 19 -9.14 -2.74 -10.17
CA ARG A 19 -9.15 -1.93 -11.38
C ARG A 19 -8.14 -0.80 -11.33
N ALA A 20 -7.91 -0.30 -10.14
CA ALA A 20 -6.97 0.79 -9.93
C ALA A 20 -5.51 0.43 -10.21
N GLU A 21 -5.20 -0.82 -10.49
CA GLU A 21 -3.81 -1.17 -10.84
C GLU A 21 -3.36 -0.53 -12.16
N HIS A 22 -4.30 -0.16 -13.00
CA HIS A 22 -3.98 0.38 -14.34
C HIS A 22 -4.65 1.71 -14.65
N GLU A 23 -5.55 2.18 -13.79
CA GLU A 23 -6.27 3.44 -14.02
C GLU A 23 -5.90 4.46 -12.95
N GLU A 24 -4.99 5.35 -13.28
CA GLU A 24 -4.79 6.55 -12.47
C GLU A 24 -5.91 7.52 -12.81
N LEU A 25 -6.74 7.82 -11.80
CA LEU A 25 -7.75 8.86 -11.94
C LEU A 25 -7.03 10.21 -12.08
N PRO A 26 -7.34 11.00 -13.12
CA PRO A 26 -6.74 12.33 -13.24
C PRO A 26 -7.00 13.15 -11.97
N GLY A 27 -5.95 13.67 -11.36
CA GLY A 27 -6.03 14.46 -10.15
C GLY A 27 -6.20 13.67 -8.86
N GLY A 28 -6.21 12.33 -8.92
CA GLY A 28 -6.26 11.49 -7.73
C GLY A 28 -4.90 11.31 -7.07
N PRO A 29 -4.86 10.66 -5.88
CA PRO A 29 -3.59 10.37 -5.22
C PRO A 29 -2.72 9.45 -6.08
N PRO A 30 -1.37 9.55 -5.97
CA PRO A 30 -0.48 8.65 -6.69
C PRO A 30 -0.79 7.18 -6.38
N ARG A 31 -0.48 6.32 -7.34
CA ARG A 31 -0.71 4.88 -7.20
C ARG A 31 -0.05 4.30 -5.94
N VAL A 32 1.20 4.70 -5.66
CA VAL A 32 1.90 4.20 -4.47
C VAL A 32 1.16 4.56 -3.18
N ALA A 33 0.56 5.76 -3.11
CA ALA A 33 -0.25 6.16 -1.97
C ALA A 33 -1.48 5.26 -1.83
N GLN A 34 -2.15 4.97 -2.94
CA GLN A 34 -3.30 4.06 -2.96
C GLN A 34 -2.92 2.67 -2.49
N LEU A 35 -1.75 2.17 -2.91
CA LEU A 35 -1.29 0.84 -2.52
C LEU A 35 -0.93 0.77 -1.03
N VAL A 36 -0.31 1.80 -0.48
CA VAL A 36 -0.03 1.85 0.97
C VAL A 36 -1.33 1.84 1.76
N ALA A 37 -2.32 2.64 1.34
CA ALA A 37 -3.64 2.66 1.98
C ALA A 37 -4.31 1.29 1.88
N LEU A 38 -4.23 0.64 0.72
CA LEU A 38 -4.80 -0.68 0.51
C LEU A 38 -4.12 -1.72 1.39
N ALA A 39 -2.80 -1.65 1.56
CA ALA A 39 -2.06 -2.56 2.44
C ALA A 39 -2.64 -2.55 3.86
N HIS A 40 -2.90 -1.37 4.39
CA HIS A 40 -3.51 -1.23 5.71
C HIS A 40 -4.94 -1.78 5.76
N ALA A 41 -5.72 -1.55 4.71
CA ALA A 41 -7.08 -2.06 4.62
C ALA A 41 -7.11 -3.59 4.61
N LEU A 42 -6.21 -4.22 3.86
CA LEU A 42 -6.12 -5.68 3.80
C LEU A 42 -5.69 -6.28 5.13
N GLU A 43 -4.71 -5.67 5.77
CA GLU A 43 -4.26 -6.09 7.09
C GLU A 43 -5.39 -5.98 8.13
N ALA A 44 -6.15 -4.89 8.09
CA ALA A 44 -7.28 -4.69 8.98
C ALA A 44 -8.39 -5.74 8.77
N ARG A 45 -8.63 -6.18 7.55
CA ARG A 45 -9.62 -7.23 7.28
C ARG A 45 -9.24 -8.55 7.93
N VAL A 46 -7.98 -8.92 7.88
CA VAL A 46 -7.51 -10.14 8.55
C VAL A 46 -7.59 -9.98 10.07
N ARG A 47 -7.12 -8.86 10.59
CA ARG A 47 -7.09 -8.60 12.03
C ARG A 47 -8.48 -8.55 12.63
N SER A 48 -9.47 -8.01 11.91
CA SER A 48 -10.86 -7.90 12.36
C SER A 48 -11.66 -9.18 12.19
N GLY A 49 -11.11 -10.19 11.53
CA GLY A 49 -11.81 -11.44 11.26
C GLY A 49 -12.73 -11.42 10.05
N LEU A 50 -12.79 -10.34 9.29
CA LEU A 50 -13.57 -10.27 8.05
C LEU A 50 -13.00 -11.18 6.97
N ALA A 51 -11.71 -11.47 7.03
CA ALA A 51 -11.06 -12.49 6.23
C ALA A 51 -10.22 -13.35 7.16
N LYS A 52 -10.18 -14.65 6.89
CA LYS A 52 -9.43 -15.61 7.68
C LYS A 52 -7.92 -15.38 7.57
N ASP A 53 -7.46 -15.15 6.34
CA ASP A 53 -6.06 -14.96 6.01
C ASP A 53 -5.93 -14.24 4.67
N TYR A 54 -4.69 -14.00 4.25
CA TYR A 54 -4.43 -13.31 2.99
C TYR A 54 -4.74 -14.16 1.76
N VAL A 55 -4.75 -15.48 1.89
CA VAL A 55 -5.15 -16.38 0.80
C VAL A 55 -6.63 -16.20 0.50
N GLU A 56 -7.46 -16.09 1.54
CA GLU A 56 -8.89 -15.81 1.36
C GLU A 56 -9.11 -14.47 0.68
N ILE A 57 -8.35 -13.44 1.08
CA ILE A 57 -8.42 -12.13 0.43
C ILE A 57 -8.07 -12.24 -1.06
N ALA A 58 -7.00 -12.97 -1.40
CA ALA A 58 -6.59 -13.17 -2.78
C ALA A 58 -7.70 -13.80 -3.60
N ARG A 59 -8.37 -14.81 -3.05
CA ARG A 59 -9.47 -15.49 -3.70
C ARG A 59 -10.67 -14.55 -3.92
N GLN A 60 -11.03 -13.77 -2.90
CA GLN A 60 -12.13 -12.80 -2.98
C GLN A 60 -11.85 -11.70 -3.99
N ALA A 61 -10.61 -11.24 -4.06
CA ALA A 61 -10.19 -10.16 -4.96
C ALA A 61 -9.85 -10.66 -6.38
N ARG A 62 -9.78 -11.96 -6.57
CA ARG A 62 -9.40 -12.60 -7.84
C ARG A 62 -8.00 -12.20 -8.30
N ILE A 63 -7.07 -12.16 -7.36
CA ILE A 63 -5.65 -11.93 -7.64
C ILE A 63 -4.84 -13.05 -6.99
N SER A 64 -3.56 -13.14 -7.36
CA SER A 64 -2.69 -14.17 -6.79
C SER A 64 -2.37 -13.88 -5.33
N PRO A 65 -2.16 -14.92 -4.50
CA PRO A 65 -1.67 -14.72 -3.14
C PRO A 65 -0.33 -13.97 -3.10
N ALA A 66 0.53 -14.20 -4.11
CA ALA A 66 1.81 -13.49 -4.21
C ALA A 66 1.60 -11.98 -4.38
N ARG A 67 0.58 -11.57 -5.16
CA ARG A 67 0.27 -10.15 -5.32
C ARG A 67 -0.23 -9.53 -4.02
N VAL A 68 -1.10 -10.24 -3.29
CA VAL A 68 -1.56 -9.77 -1.97
C VAL A 68 -0.36 -9.57 -1.03
N ALA A 69 0.56 -10.53 -1.00
CA ALA A 69 1.76 -10.44 -0.17
C ALA A 69 2.62 -9.23 -0.52
N GLN A 70 2.77 -8.94 -1.82
CA GLN A 70 3.52 -7.76 -2.28
C GLN A 70 2.89 -6.45 -1.80
N ILE A 71 1.56 -6.37 -1.84
CA ILE A 71 0.84 -5.16 -1.40
C ILE A 71 0.94 -5.01 0.12
N VAL A 72 0.67 -6.08 0.86
CA VAL A 72 0.68 -6.07 2.32
C VAL A 72 2.07 -5.74 2.86
N LEU A 73 3.12 -6.13 2.15
CA LEU A 73 4.50 -5.81 2.53
C LEU A 73 4.69 -4.30 2.76
N LEU A 74 3.96 -3.46 2.04
CA LEU A 74 4.07 -2.00 2.18
C LEU A 74 3.65 -1.51 3.57
N SER A 75 2.86 -2.30 4.31
CA SER A 75 2.50 -1.96 5.69
C SER A 75 3.67 -2.09 6.65
N GLN A 76 4.78 -2.70 6.23
CA GLN A 76 5.98 -2.86 7.03
C GLN A 76 6.94 -1.65 6.93
N LEU A 77 6.63 -0.69 6.08
CA LEU A 77 7.40 0.54 5.98
C LEU A 77 7.34 1.33 7.29
N ALA A 78 8.42 2.04 7.61
CA ALA A 78 8.44 2.94 8.77
C ALA A 78 7.28 3.95 8.67
N PRO A 79 6.65 4.32 9.80
CA PRO A 79 5.48 5.20 9.77
C PRO A 79 5.71 6.54 9.06
N ASP A 80 6.88 7.12 9.22
CA ASP A 80 7.22 8.39 8.56
C ASP A 80 7.35 8.23 7.05
N ILE A 81 7.85 7.09 6.58
CA ILE A 81 7.91 6.79 5.14
C ILE A 81 6.50 6.62 4.59
N GLN A 82 5.64 5.88 5.30
CA GLN A 82 4.25 5.70 4.89
C GLN A 82 3.53 7.04 4.81
N GLU A 83 3.73 7.89 5.81
CA GLU A 83 3.12 9.21 5.83
C GLU A 83 3.56 10.05 4.63
N TYR A 84 4.87 10.05 4.34
CA TYR A 84 5.40 10.74 3.17
C TYR A 84 4.72 10.29 1.88
N VAL A 85 4.61 8.96 1.70
CA VAL A 85 4.02 8.37 0.49
C VAL A 85 2.52 8.69 0.41
N LEU A 86 1.80 8.61 1.52
CA LEU A 86 0.36 8.88 1.56
C LEU A 86 0.02 10.32 1.20
N PHE A 87 0.92 11.25 1.50
CA PHE A 87 0.70 12.68 1.23
C PHE A 87 1.37 13.18 -0.04
N LEU A 88 1.92 12.27 -0.87
CA LEU A 88 2.45 12.67 -2.18
C LEU A 88 1.34 13.26 -3.04
N SER A 89 1.65 14.39 -3.67
CA SER A 89 0.74 15.00 -4.62
C SER A 89 0.79 14.27 -5.97
N SER A 90 -0.24 14.46 -6.77
CA SER A 90 -0.29 13.91 -8.13
C SER A 90 0.88 14.39 -9.01
N GLU A 91 1.40 15.57 -8.73
CA GLU A 91 2.57 16.12 -9.43
C GLU A 91 3.83 15.30 -9.23
N HIS A 92 3.91 14.55 -8.13
CA HIS A 92 5.05 13.72 -7.79
C HIS A 92 4.78 12.23 -7.97
N ALA A 93 3.76 11.88 -8.75
CA ALA A 93 3.30 10.50 -8.91
C ALA A 93 4.39 9.55 -9.40
N GLY A 94 5.31 10.03 -10.25
CA GLY A 94 6.39 9.19 -10.78
C GLY A 94 7.67 9.18 -9.94
N LEU A 95 7.69 9.90 -8.83
CA LEU A 95 8.90 10.06 -8.01
C LEU A 95 9.32 8.76 -7.33
N ILE A 96 8.36 7.95 -6.92
CA ILE A 96 8.60 6.70 -6.21
C ILE A 96 7.72 5.62 -6.85
N THR A 97 8.31 4.46 -7.11
CA THR A 97 7.59 3.33 -7.69
C THR A 97 7.31 2.26 -6.64
N GLU A 98 6.31 1.42 -6.91
CA GLU A 98 5.98 0.31 -6.02
C GLU A 98 7.15 -0.66 -5.82
N PRO A 99 7.86 -1.12 -6.89
CA PRO A 99 9.00 -2.01 -6.68
C PRO A 99 10.08 -1.44 -5.77
N GLU A 100 10.33 -0.14 -5.87
CA GLU A 100 11.30 0.54 -5.01
C GLU A 100 10.85 0.54 -3.56
N LEU A 101 9.57 0.82 -3.30
CA LEU A 101 9.03 0.77 -1.94
C LEU A 101 9.04 -0.64 -1.38
N ARG A 102 8.72 -1.64 -2.19
CA ARG A 102 8.78 -3.04 -1.74
C ARG A 102 10.18 -3.44 -1.33
N GLN A 103 11.18 -3.00 -2.08
CA GLN A 103 12.56 -3.29 -1.76
C GLN A 103 12.97 -2.69 -0.42
N ILE A 104 12.54 -1.45 -0.14
CA ILE A 104 12.76 -0.81 1.16
C ILE A 104 11.99 -1.55 2.26
N ALA A 105 10.75 -1.94 2.01
CA ALA A 105 9.91 -2.62 3.00
C ALA A 105 10.45 -3.98 3.42
N ARG A 106 11.27 -4.62 2.59
CA ARG A 106 11.94 -5.89 2.94
C ARG A 106 13.01 -5.73 4.00
N GLU A 107 13.54 -4.52 4.17
CA GLU A 107 14.46 -4.24 5.25
C GLU A 107 13.70 -4.21 6.57
N LEU A 108 14.12 -5.01 7.54
CA LEU A 108 13.42 -5.17 8.81
C LEU A 108 13.62 -3.99 9.75
N ARG A 109 14.73 -3.27 9.61
CA ARG A 109 15.06 -2.15 10.49
C ARG A 109 14.60 -0.85 9.87
N TRP A 110 13.81 -0.11 10.61
CA TRP A 110 13.27 1.16 10.14
C TRP A 110 14.34 2.22 9.93
N ASP A 111 15.40 2.22 10.73
CA ASP A 111 16.53 3.14 10.54
C ASP A 111 17.20 2.93 9.19
N ARG A 112 17.35 1.67 8.78
CA ARG A 112 17.91 1.32 7.47
C ARG A 112 16.93 1.64 6.34
N GLN A 113 15.64 1.43 6.57
CA GLN A 113 14.62 1.84 5.60
C GLN A 113 14.71 3.35 5.32
N ARG A 114 14.87 4.14 6.36
CA ARG A 114 14.99 5.60 6.22
C ARG A 114 16.23 6.00 5.45
N THR A 115 17.35 5.33 5.69
CA THR A 115 18.58 5.59 4.93
C THR A 115 18.38 5.28 3.45
N LEU A 116 17.78 4.13 3.14
CA LEU A 116 17.50 3.74 1.76
C LEU A 116 16.51 4.70 1.09
N PHE A 117 15.50 5.11 1.82
CA PHE A 117 14.48 6.02 1.31
C PHE A 117 15.06 7.42 1.03
N ASP A 118 15.88 7.94 1.94
CA ASP A 118 16.53 9.23 1.76
C ASP A 118 17.49 9.21 0.56
N ALA A 119 18.20 8.10 0.38
CA ALA A 119 19.08 7.93 -0.79
C ALA A 119 18.26 7.92 -2.08
N LEU A 120 17.12 7.25 -2.09
CA LEU A 120 16.23 7.21 -3.25
C LEU A 120 15.72 8.60 -3.61
N LEU A 121 15.25 9.36 -2.61
CA LEU A 121 14.75 10.71 -2.83
C LEU A 121 15.85 11.65 -3.29
N GLY A 122 17.06 11.50 -2.75
CA GLY A 122 18.21 12.31 -3.12
C GLY A 122 18.61 12.15 -4.58
N GLN A 123 18.46 10.94 -5.14
CA GLN A 123 18.77 10.65 -6.53
C GLN A 123 17.80 11.30 -7.51
N ARG A 124 16.64 11.73 -7.05
CA ARG A 124 15.53 12.19 -7.91
C ARG A 124 15.15 13.65 -7.74
N ARG A 125 15.88 14.32 -6.92
CA ARG A 125 15.70 15.77 -6.74
C ARG A 125 16.46 16.57 -7.77
#